data_61b51457c90c8b0e705f127907fbf0d5
#
_entry.id   61b51457c90c8b0e705f127907fbf0d5
#
_cell.length_a   1.000
_cell.length_b   1.000
_cell.length_c   1.000
_cell.angle_alpha   90.00
_cell.angle_beta   90.00
_cell.angle_gamma   90.00
#
_symmetry.space_group_name_H-M   'P 1'
#
loop_
_entity.id
_entity.type
_entity.pdbx_description
1 polymer ?
#
loop_
_entity_poly.entity_id
_entity_poly.type
_entity_poly.pdbx_seq_one_letter_code
_entity_poly.pdbx_strand_id
1 'polypeptide(L)'
;VAIQYTVNGKVYQLGEFAEGVTPSTDTADVRDKVLILKMLKATSVRTAMPIWDLMMKNIYPLNAYQISSDKFMLDIYYRDPGGGLKRYLPDGGDISGQQLLKVLELDNTNNQLDPQPDGRFDFIEGVTINSRNGKVIFPVLEPFGSYLKKEINNDPIAKKYTYQILYDSTKFNAQQFPEYNRFVLKGTYQSSTSSEIKLGGFNLPEGSVVVSSGGYILQENIDYEINYSLGTVRVINDGILNSGIPIDIKFENNILFGVVNRSLIGTRLDYEVSKNFTLGATH
;
A
#
# COMPACT_ATOMS: atom_id res chain seq x y z
N VAL A 1 3.50 -19.60 -18.73
CA VAL A 1 2.63 -19.05 -19.77
C VAL A 1 3.42 -18.88 -21.07
N ALA A 2 2.84 -19.24 -22.19
CA ALA A 2 3.29 -18.85 -23.51
C ALA A 2 2.12 -18.19 -24.23
N ILE A 3 2.34 -17.01 -24.78
CA ILE A 3 1.31 -16.21 -25.46
C ILE A 3 1.94 -15.56 -26.68
N GLN A 4 1.19 -15.58 -27.77
CA GLN A 4 1.51 -14.81 -28.97
C GLN A 4 0.27 -14.05 -29.40
N TYR A 5 0.41 -12.77 -29.69
CA TYR A 5 -0.68 -11.91 -30.18
C TYR A 5 -0.14 -10.82 -31.10
N THR A 6 -0.99 -10.27 -31.91
CA THR A 6 -0.62 -9.23 -32.87
C THR A 6 -1.42 -7.95 -32.61
N VAL A 7 -0.72 -6.81 -32.51
CA VAL A 7 -1.32 -5.49 -32.39
C VAL A 7 -0.74 -4.58 -33.47
N ASN A 8 -1.59 -4.00 -34.28
CA ASN A 8 -1.18 -3.10 -35.39
C ASN A 8 -0.10 -3.71 -36.29
N GLY A 9 -0.22 -4.99 -36.63
CA GLY A 9 0.75 -5.70 -37.47
C GLY A 9 2.04 -6.13 -36.79
N LYS A 10 2.27 -5.73 -35.55
CA LYS A 10 3.45 -6.14 -34.76
C LYS A 10 3.11 -7.35 -33.90
N VAL A 11 3.92 -8.41 -34.03
CA VAL A 11 3.78 -9.63 -33.23
C VAL A 11 4.47 -9.46 -31.89
N TYR A 12 3.76 -9.77 -30.81
CA TYR A 12 4.26 -9.84 -29.45
C TYR A 12 4.21 -11.30 -29.00
N GLN A 13 5.32 -11.79 -28.46
CA GLN A 13 5.46 -13.17 -28.01
C GLN A 13 6.07 -13.22 -26.61
N LEU A 14 5.48 -14.04 -25.75
CA LEU A 14 5.99 -14.42 -24.44
C LEU A 14 6.10 -15.94 -24.39
N GLY A 15 7.29 -16.44 -24.07
CA GLY A 15 7.60 -17.86 -24.21
C GLY A 15 7.90 -18.23 -25.67
N GLU A 16 8.17 -19.46 -25.91
CA GLU A 16 8.52 -19.94 -27.26
C GLU A 16 7.76 -21.22 -27.60
N PHE A 17 7.27 -21.26 -28.82
CA PHE A 17 6.70 -22.44 -29.44
C PHE A 17 7.76 -22.93 -30.46
N ALA A 18 8.65 -23.80 -30.03
CA ALA A 18 9.68 -24.33 -30.91
C ALA A 18 9.38 -25.80 -31.27
N GLU A 19 9.58 -26.13 -32.50
CA GLU A 19 9.75 -27.53 -32.89
C GLU A 19 11.21 -27.89 -32.57
N GLY A 20 11.42 -28.66 -31.51
CA GLY A 20 12.74 -29.09 -31.11
C GLY A 20 13.32 -30.05 -32.19
N VAL A 21 14.56 -29.79 -32.57
CA VAL A 21 15.36 -30.76 -33.27
C VAL A 21 16.01 -31.63 -32.20
N THR A 22 15.51 -32.84 -32.00
CA THR A 22 16.23 -33.83 -31.19
C THR A 22 17.57 -34.14 -31.85
N PRO A 23 18.70 -34.18 -31.10
CA PRO A 23 19.95 -34.69 -31.65
C PRO A 23 19.72 -36.14 -32.10
N SER A 24 19.93 -36.40 -33.37
CA SER A 24 19.75 -37.69 -33.98
C SER A 24 20.69 -38.74 -33.38
N THR A 25 20.12 -39.68 -32.65
CA THR A 25 20.62 -41.03 -32.60
C THR A 25 19.54 -41.91 -33.19
N ASP A 26 19.78 -42.35 -34.42
CA ASP A 26 19.04 -43.38 -35.14
C ASP A 26 17.74 -43.89 -34.50
N THR A 27 16.63 -43.30 -34.84
CA THR A 27 15.37 -43.94 -35.19
C THR A 27 14.23 -42.88 -35.19
N ALA A 28 13.60 -42.74 -36.34
CA ALA A 28 12.27 -42.19 -36.58
C ALA A 28 11.98 -40.77 -36.07
N ASP A 29 11.78 -39.85 -37.00
CA ASP A 29 11.17 -38.52 -36.95
C ASP A 29 10.08 -38.32 -35.89
N VAL A 30 10.44 -38.26 -34.64
CA VAL A 30 9.58 -37.67 -33.60
C VAL A 30 10.10 -36.27 -33.37
N ARG A 31 9.51 -35.31 -34.06
CA ARG A 31 9.71 -33.88 -33.77
C ARG A 31 9.04 -33.56 -32.43
N ASP A 32 9.82 -33.59 -31.38
CA ASP A 32 9.34 -33.17 -30.08
C ASP A 32 9.03 -31.66 -30.14
N LYS A 33 7.75 -31.34 -30.04
CA LYS A 33 7.30 -29.94 -29.88
C LYS A 33 7.67 -29.47 -28.49
N VAL A 34 8.61 -28.57 -28.40
CA VAL A 34 9.03 -27.98 -27.14
C VAL A 34 8.28 -26.69 -26.91
N LEU A 35 7.65 -26.58 -25.74
CA LEU A 35 6.97 -25.36 -25.28
C LEU A 35 7.77 -24.74 -24.14
N ILE A 36 8.38 -23.59 -24.40
CA ILE A 36 9.10 -22.82 -23.37
C ILE A 36 8.12 -21.85 -22.68
N LEU A 37 7.84 -22.12 -21.42
CA LEU A 37 6.93 -21.32 -20.60
C LEU A 37 7.69 -20.27 -19.80
N LYS A 38 7.19 -19.06 -19.77
CA LYS A 38 7.64 -18.01 -18.84
C LYS A 38 6.87 -18.09 -17.52
N MET A 39 7.58 -18.01 -16.43
CA MET A 39 6.99 -17.96 -15.09
C MET A 39 6.46 -16.56 -14.80
N LEU A 40 5.17 -16.44 -14.48
CA LEU A 40 4.56 -15.16 -14.07
C LEU A 40 4.47 -15.00 -12.55
N LYS A 41 4.47 -16.11 -11.82
CA LYS A 41 4.37 -16.12 -10.36
C LYS A 41 5.19 -17.26 -9.79
N ALA A 42 5.98 -17.00 -8.77
CA ALA A 42 6.69 -18.00 -7.98
C ALA A 42 6.10 -18.11 -6.58
N THR A 43 6.36 -19.22 -5.90
CA THR A 43 5.97 -19.42 -4.49
C THR A 43 6.75 -18.49 -3.55
N SER A 44 8.01 -18.18 -3.88
CA SER A 44 8.79 -17.17 -3.19
C SER A 44 9.34 -16.17 -4.22
N VAL A 45 9.04 -14.90 -4.00
CA VAL A 45 9.49 -13.83 -4.88
C VAL A 45 10.70 -13.15 -4.25
N ARG A 46 11.79 -13.03 -5.02
CA ARG A 46 13.01 -12.33 -4.61
C ARG A 46 13.21 -11.12 -5.52
N THR A 47 13.72 -10.04 -4.96
CA THR A 47 13.96 -8.78 -5.67
C THR A 47 14.89 -8.94 -6.89
N ALA A 48 15.83 -9.90 -6.82
CA ALA A 48 16.76 -10.19 -7.91
C ALA A 48 16.14 -11.02 -9.07
N MET A 49 14.91 -11.48 -8.93
CA MET A 49 14.26 -12.27 -9.97
C MET A 49 13.53 -11.37 -10.97
N PRO A 50 13.61 -11.61 -12.28
CA PRO A 50 12.89 -10.82 -13.30
C PRO A 50 11.36 -10.74 -13.08
N ILE A 51 10.78 -11.73 -12.40
CA ILE A 51 9.35 -11.71 -12.05
C ILE A 51 8.99 -10.67 -10.99
N TRP A 52 9.98 -10.04 -10.32
CA TRP A 52 9.76 -8.94 -9.38
C TRP A 52 9.06 -7.77 -10.07
N ASP A 53 9.42 -7.48 -11.31
CA ASP A 53 8.82 -6.39 -12.08
C ASP A 53 7.36 -6.68 -12.51
N LEU A 54 6.94 -7.94 -12.41
CA LEU A 54 5.55 -8.35 -12.68
C LEU A 54 4.65 -8.26 -11.45
N MET A 55 5.19 -7.86 -10.29
CA MET A 55 4.37 -7.64 -9.10
C MET A 55 3.47 -6.42 -9.27
N MET A 56 2.25 -6.55 -8.77
CA MET A 56 1.30 -5.43 -8.76
C MET A 56 1.73 -4.39 -7.70
N LYS A 57 2.43 -3.36 -8.15
CA LYS A 57 3.00 -2.30 -7.31
C LYS A 57 2.00 -1.15 -7.06
N ASN A 58 0.78 -1.26 -7.54
CA ASN A 58 -0.25 -0.22 -7.54
C ASN A 58 -1.54 -0.62 -6.80
N ILE A 59 -1.56 -1.76 -6.10
CA ILE A 59 -2.74 -2.26 -5.40
C ILE A 59 -2.47 -2.33 -3.90
N TYR A 60 -3.31 -1.65 -3.10
CA TYR A 60 -3.16 -1.56 -1.66
C TYR A 60 -4.43 -2.00 -0.93
N PRO A 61 -4.32 -2.82 0.13
CA PRO A 61 -5.47 -3.23 0.93
C PRO A 61 -5.96 -2.07 1.80
N LEU A 62 -7.27 -1.91 1.88
CA LEU A 62 -7.94 -0.94 2.74
C LEU A 62 -8.33 -1.55 4.10
N ASN A 63 -8.05 -2.83 4.33
CA ASN A 63 -8.50 -3.61 5.49
C ASN A 63 -10.02 -3.56 5.70
N ALA A 64 -10.75 -3.48 4.61
CA ALA A 64 -12.19 -3.43 4.54
C ALA A 64 -12.67 -4.46 3.51
N TYR A 65 -13.91 -4.90 3.60
CA TYR A 65 -14.48 -5.90 2.71
C TYR A 65 -15.90 -5.51 2.34
N GLN A 66 -16.35 -5.88 1.13
CA GLN A 66 -17.71 -5.64 0.63
C GLN A 66 -18.13 -4.18 0.80
N ILE A 67 -17.25 -3.30 0.38
CA ILE A 67 -17.40 -1.85 0.48
C ILE A 67 -18.55 -1.41 -0.42
N SER A 68 -19.54 -0.72 0.15
CA SER A 68 -20.57 -0.03 -0.64
C SER A 68 -20.00 1.28 -1.21
N SER A 69 -20.41 1.64 -2.41
CA SER A 69 -20.13 2.96 -2.98
C SER A 69 -20.85 4.08 -2.22
N ASP A 70 -21.95 3.73 -1.54
CA ASP A 70 -22.73 4.68 -0.75
C ASP A 70 -21.90 5.21 0.42
N LYS A 71 -21.79 6.53 0.52
CA LYS A 71 -21.02 7.22 1.56
C LYS A 71 -19.55 6.80 1.67
N PHE A 72 -19.01 6.14 0.63
CA PHE A 72 -17.58 5.85 0.60
C PHE A 72 -16.78 7.14 0.42
N MET A 73 -15.79 7.32 1.28
CA MET A 73 -14.82 8.41 1.16
C MET A 73 -13.44 7.83 1.35
N LEU A 74 -12.53 8.19 0.49
CA LEU A 74 -11.11 7.87 0.60
C LEU A 74 -10.30 9.10 0.25
N ASP A 75 -9.26 9.34 1.01
CA ASP A 75 -8.35 10.44 0.78
C ASP A 75 -6.91 10.00 1.05
N ILE A 76 -5.97 10.67 0.43
CA ILE A 76 -4.55 10.43 0.59
C ILE A 76 -3.93 11.61 1.30
N TYR A 77 -3.24 11.31 2.38
CA TYR A 77 -2.56 12.31 3.19
C TYR A 77 -1.05 12.07 3.21
N TYR A 78 -0.32 13.13 3.27
CA TYR A 78 1.08 13.15 3.63
C TYR A 78 1.24 13.57 5.09
N ARG A 79 1.96 12.76 5.88
CA ARG A 79 2.30 13.07 7.27
C ARG A 79 3.53 13.96 7.29
N ASP A 80 3.31 15.24 7.51
CA ASP A 80 4.37 16.23 7.56
C ASP A 80 5.21 16.06 8.86
N PRO A 81 6.55 16.05 8.78
CA PRO A 81 7.40 16.09 9.97
C PRO A 81 7.15 17.30 10.88
N GLY A 82 6.75 18.43 10.29
CA GLY A 82 6.36 19.63 11.03
C GLY A 82 5.01 19.56 11.73
N GLY A 83 4.28 18.47 11.54
CA GLY A 83 3.01 18.16 12.21
C GLY A 83 1.81 18.12 11.27
N GLY A 84 0.91 17.19 11.57
CA GLY A 84 -0.38 17.04 10.91
C GLY A 84 -0.36 16.20 9.62
N LEU A 85 -1.58 15.96 9.15
CA LEU A 85 -1.85 15.28 7.87
C LEU A 85 -2.25 16.34 6.84
N LYS A 86 -1.60 16.36 5.70
CA LYS A 86 -1.87 17.29 4.60
C LYS A 86 -2.32 16.51 3.36
N ARG A 87 -3.32 17.01 2.66
CA ARG A 87 -3.81 16.44 1.40
C ARG A 87 -2.89 16.74 0.20
N TYR A 88 -1.84 17.53 0.40
CA TYR A 88 -0.88 17.97 -0.61
C TYR A 88 0.53 17.89 -0.04
N LEU A 89 1.53 17.90 -0.91
CA LEU A 89 2.92 18.00 -0.48
C LEU A 89 3.25 19.45 -0.12
N PRO A 90 3.88 19.71 1.05
CA PRO A 90 4.23 21.07 1.47
C PRO A 90 5.14 21.82 0.49
N ASP A 91 6.00 21.07 -0.21
CA ASP A 91 6.91 21.56 -1.24
C ASP A 91 6.89 20.52 -2.37
N GLY A 92 5.94 20.66 -3.27
CA GLY A 92 5.61 19.63 -4.26
C GLY A 92 6.22 19.85 -5.65
N GLY A 93 7.10 20.82 -5.86
CA GLY A 93 7.57 21.13 -7.22
C GLY A 93 6.40 21.49 -8.15
N ASP A 94 6.30 20.84 -9.30
CA ASP A 94 5.25 21.11 -10.29
C ASP A 94 3.83 20.74 -9.79
N ILE A 95 3.73 19.89 -8.77
CA ILE A 95 2.45 19.51 -8.14
C ILE A 95 2.15 20.27 -6.84
N SER A 96 2.87 21.35 -6.59
CA SER A 96 2.68 22.16 -5.38
C SER A 96 1.23 22.63 -5.23
N GLY A 97 0.64 22.42 -4.06
CA GLY A 97 -0.75 22.78 -3.76
C GLY A 97 -1.81 21.89 -4.40
N GLN A 98 -1.46 20.90 -5.19
CA GLN A 98 -2.41 19.94 -5.75
C GLN A 98 -2.72 18.84 -4.74
N GLN A 99 -3.98 18.40 -4.71
CA GLN A 99 -4.39 17.29 -3.86
C GLN A 99 -3.75 15.97 -4.33
N LEU A 100 -3.23 15.19 -3.39
CA LEU A 100 -2.58 13.90 -3.69
C LEU A 100 -3.51 12.91 -4.37
N LEU A 101 -4.81 12.97 -4.07
CA LEU A 101 -5.82 12.13 -4.70
C LEU A 101 -5.84 12.35 -6.23
N LYS A 102 -5.83 13.61 -6.67
CA LYS A 102 -5.76 13.99 -8.08
C LYS A 102 -4.39 13.64 -8.69
N VAL A 103 -3.30 14.01 -8.02
CA VAL A 103 -1.93 13.73 -8.51
C VAL A 103 -1.72 12.24 -8.76
N LEU A 104 -2.32 11.38 -7.95
CA LEU A 104 -2.18 9.92 -8.02
C LEU A 104 -3.30 9.25 -8.85
N GLU A 105 -4.00 10.03 -9.68
CA GLU A 105 -5.00 9.57 -10.65
C GLU A 105 -6.17 8.82 -10.03
N LEU A 106 -6.60 9.20 -8.83
CA LEU A 106 -7.77 8.65 -8.15
C LEU A 106 -8.96 9.62 -8.08
N ASP A 107 -8.81 10.80 -8.69
CA ASP A 107 -9.82 11.85 -8.81
C ASP A 107 -9.66 12.49 -10.20
N ASN A 108 -10.23 11.85 -11.20
CA ASN A 108 -10.16 12.25 -12.61
C ASN A 108 -11.54 12.61 -13.16
N THR A 109 -12.60 12.18 -12.47
CA THR A 109 -13.97 12.36 -12.94
C THR A 109 -14.83 13.04 -11.88
N ASN A 110 -15.94 13.64 -12.32
CA ASN A 110 -16.96 14.14 -11.42
C ASN A 110 -18.03 13.06 -11.14
N ASN A 111 -19.03 13.38 -10.33
CA ASN A 111 -20.11 12.46 -9.99
C ASN A 111 -20.94 11.99 -11.21
N GLN A 112 -20.83 12.65 -12.36
CA GLN A 112 -21.47 12.25 -13.62
C GLN A 112 -20.55 11.43 -14.52
N LEU A 113 -19.33 11.13 -14.06
CA LEU A 113 -18.26 10.45 -14.81
C LEU A 113 -17.71 11.29 -15.98
N ASP A 114 -17.92 12.60 -16.00
CA ASP A 114 -17.23 13.48 -16.92
C ASP A 114 -15.76 13.66 -16.50
N PRO A 115 -14.82 13.84 -17.42
CA PRO A 115 -13.39 13.95 -17.14
C PRO A 115 -13.04 15.30 -16.47
N GLN A 116 -13.50 15.49 -15.26
CA GLN A 116 -13.29 16.69 -14.46
C GLN A 116 -13.16 16.33 -12.99
N PRO A 117 -11.97 16.50 -12.38
CA PRO A 117 -11.75 16.24 -10.95
C PRO A 117 -12.68 17.06 -10.07
N ASP A 118 -13.28 16.44 -9.05
CA ASP A 118 -14.22 17.08 -8.11
C ASP A 118 -13.72 17.08 -6.64
N GLY A 119 -12.49 16.61 -6.41
CA GLY A 119 -11.86 16.53 -5.09
C GLY A 119 -12.28 15.30 -4.29
N ARG A 120 -12.92 14.32 -4.92
CA ARG A 120 -13.35 13.07 -4.30
C ARG A 120 -12.74 11.87 -5.01
N PHE A 121 -12.72 10.76 -4.30
CA PHE A 121 -12.26 9.49 -4.85
C PHE A 121 -13.25 8.97 -5.91
N ASP A 122 -12.75 8.66 -7.08
CA ASP A 122 -13.50 8.01 -8.15
C ASP A 122 -13.77 6.55 -7.80
N PHE A 123 -14.98 6.22 -7.36
CA PHE A 123 -15.36 4.85 -7.03
C PHE A 123 -15.75 4.10 -8.32
N ILE A 124 -14.76 3.51 -9.00
CA ILE A 124 -14.97 2.75 -10.24
C ILE A 124 -14.49 1.32 -10.04
N GLU A 125 -15.46 0.38 -9.92
CA GLU A 125 -15.16 -1.03 -9.68
C GLU A 125 -14.24 -1.62 -10.75
N GLY A 126 -13.18 -2.29 -10.31
CA GLY A 126 -12.17 -2.89 -11.19
C GLY A 126 -11.14 -1.92 -11.77
N VAL A 127 -11.33 -0.61 -11.61
CA VAL A 127 -10.39 0.43 -12.10
C VAL A 127 -9.67 1.10 -10.94
N THR A 128 -10.39 1.74 -10.03
CA THR A 128 -9.83 2.43 -8.86
C THR A 128 -10.02 1.67 -7.56
N ILE A 129 -10.99 0.75 -7.53
CA ILE A 129 -11.29 -0.05 -6.35
C ILE A 129 -11.73 -1.47 -6.74
N ASN A 130 -11.37 -2.43 -5.90
CA ASN A 130 -12.03 -3.73 -5.82
C ASN A 130 -12.81 -3.77 -4.50
N SER A 131 -14.08 -3.45 -4.58
CA SER A 131 -14.95 -3.28 -3.42
C SER A 131 -15.15 -4.57 -2.62
N ARG A 132 -15.23 -5.70 -3.31
CA ARG A 132 -15.40 -7.02 -2.69
C ARG A 132 -14.25 -7.37 -1.76
N ASN A 133 -13.02 -7.12 -2.21
CA ASN A 133 -11.80 -7.47 -1.48
C ASN A 133 -11.18 -6.28 -0.75
N GLY A 134 -11.82 -5.10 -0.80
CA GLY A 134 -11.36 -3.89 -0.15
C GLY A 134 -9.95 -3.48 -0.55
N LYS A 135 -9.71 -3.34 -1.84
CA LYS A 135 -8.42 -2.93 -2.38
C LYS A 135 -8.58 -1.69 -3.23
N VAL A 136 -7.78 -0.68 -2.96
CA VAL A 136 -7.62 0.45 -3.86
C VAL A 136 -6.62 0.08 -4.95
N ILE A 137 -6.93 0.48 -6.17
CA ILE A 137 -6.13 0.26 -7.37
C ILE A 137 -5.74 1.64 -7.89
N PHE A 138 -4.46 1.95 -7.90
CA PHE A 138 -3.98 3.17 -8.52
C PHE A 138 -3.84 2.93 -10.02
N PRO A 139 -4.36 3.81 -10.89
CA PRO A 139 -4.19 3.70 -12.34
C PRO A 139 -2.75 3.81 -12.79
N VAL A 140 -1.86 4.21 -11.91
CA VAL A 140 -0.44 4.42 -12.14
C VAL A 140 0.42 3.41 -11.39
N LEU A 141 1.54 3.00 -11.99
CA LEU A 141 2.50 2.12 -11.32
C LEU A 141 3.37 2.91 -10.34
N GLU A 142 3.75 2.28 -9.23
CA GLU A 142 4.63 2.86 -8.20
C GLU A 142 4.19 4.28 -7.78
N PRO A 143 2.92 4.46 -7.34
CA PRO A 143 2.33 5.77 -7.10
C PRO A 143 3.13 6.64 -6.12
N PHE A 144 3.77 6.06 -5.11
CA PHE A 144 4.58 6.78 -4.12
C PHE A 144 6.09 6.76 -4.44
N GLY A 145 6.50 6.23 -5.59
CA GLY A 145 7.88 6.09 -6.04
C GLY A 145 8.15 6.82 -7.35
N SER A 146 8.47 6.05 -8.39
CA SER A 146 8.86 6.56 -9.70
C SER A 146 7.81 7.47 -10.34
N TYR A 147 6.52 7.14 -10.19
CA TYR A 147 5.46 8.00 -10.69
C TYR A 147 5.46 9.38 -10.01
N LEU A 148 5.42 9.40 -8.67
CA LEU A 148 5.43 10.66 -7.92
C LEU A 148 6.70 11.48 -8.19
N LYS A 149 7.84 10.82 -8.37
CA LYS A 149 9.09 11.48 -8.77
C LYS A 149 8.93 12.23 -10.08
N LYS A 150 8.31 11.60 -11.06
CA LYS A 150 8.05 12.19 -12.38
C LYS A 150 7.14 13.41 -12.28
N GLU A 151 6.05 13.31 -11.51
CA GLU A 151 5.08 14.39 -11.35
C GLU A 151 5.67 15.60 -10.59
N ILE A 152 6.50 15.37 -9.58
CA ILE A 152 7.23 16.46 -8.87
C ILE A 152 8.19 17.20 -9.80
N ASN A 153 8.80 16.49 -10.76
CA ASN A 153 9.71 17.03 -11.78
C ASN A 153 10.87 17.87 -11.21
N ASN A 154 11.30 17.55 -10.00
CA ASN A 154 12.42 18.22 -9.32
C ASN A 154 13.15 17.19 -8.43
N ASP A 155 14.33 16.75 -8.84
CA ASP A 155 15.08 15.67 -8.18
C ASP A 155 15.36 15.91 -6.68
N PRO A 156 15.83 17.07 -6.22
CA PRO A 156 16.02 17.36 -4.80
C PRO A 156 14.73 17.24 -3.98
N ILE A 157 13.63 17.76 -4.51
CA ILE A 157 12.32 17.72 -3.86
C ILE A 157 11.77 16.29 -3.88
N ALA A 158 11.85 15.61 -5.01
CA ALA A 158 11.37 14.24 -5.16
C ALA A 158 12.05 13.28 -4.16
N LYS A 159 13.36 13.38 -3.95
CA LYS A 159 14.09 12.58 -2.96
C LYS A 159 13.55 12.69 -1.54
N LYS A 160 12.94 13.83 -1.19
CA LYS A 160 12.33 14.06 0.13
C LYS A 160 11.00 13.34 0.30
N TYR A 161 10.25 13.20 -0.80
CA TYR A 161 8.87 12.72 -0.74
C TYR A 161 8.67 11.31 -1.28
N THR A 162 9.54 10.81 -2.15
CA THR A 162 9.34 9.52 -2.78
C THR A 162 9.78 8.36 -1.88
N TYR A 163 9.03 7.27 -1.95
CA TYR A 163 9.29 6.05 -1.20
C TYR A 163 9.59 4.90 -2.17
N GLN A 164 10.67 5.04 -2.96
CA GLN A 164 11.03 4.08 -4.00
C GLN A 164 11.39 2.69 -3.44
N ILE A 165 12.00 2.64 -2.24
CA ILE A 165 12.36 1.39 -1.59
C ILE A 165 11.15 0.49 -1.29
N LEU A 166 9.93 1.07 -1.26
CA LEU A 166 8.68 0.32 -1.16
C LEU A 166 8.49 -0.66 -2.33
N TYR A 167 9.02 -0.33 -3.50
CA TYR A 167 8.86 -1.07 -4.74
C TYR A 167 10.08 -1.90 -5.12
N ASP A 168 11.26 -1.46 -4.71
CA ASP A 168 12.53 -2.09 -5.07
C ASP A 168 12.99 -3.13 -4.05
N SER A 169 12.31 -3.20 -2.90
CA SER A 169 12.67 -4.13 -1.83
C SER A 169 11.46 -4.87 -1.25
N THR A 170 11.74 -5.81 -0.35
CA THR A 170 10.68 -6.51 0.38
C THR A 170 9.96 -5.57 1.36
N LYS A 171 8.71 -5.89 1.70
CA LYS A 171 7.94 -5.15 2.70
C LYS A 171 8.71 -4.97 4.02
N PHE A 172 9.41 -6.02 4.46
CA PHE A 172 10.22 -5.99 5.67
C PHE A 172 11.33 -4.94 5.59
N ASN A 173 12.07 -4.90 4.49
CA ASN A 173 13.11 -3.89 4.29
C ASN A 173 12.53 -2.48 4.19
N ALA A 174 11.45 -2.30 3.44
CA ALA A 174 10.80 -1.00 3.31
C ALA A 174 10.33 -0.44 4.67
N GLN A 175 9.84 -1.29 5.56
CA GLN A 175 9.40 -0.90 6.91
C GLN A 175 10.54 -0.40 7.82
N GLN A 176 11.80 -0.67 7.48
CA GLN A 176 12.95 -0.17 8.25
C GLN A 176 13.26 1.32 8.00
N PHE A 177 12.57 1.93 7.04
CA PHE A 177 12.72 3.34 6.68
C PHE A 177 11.44 4.13 6.98
N PRO A 178 11.07 4.32 8.25
CA PRO A 178 9.83 4.99 8.64
C PRO A 178 9.78 6.46 8.21
N GLU A 179 10.94 7.07 7.96
CA GLU A 179 11.05 8.44 7.48
C GLU A 179 10.48 8.64 6.07
N TYR A 180 10.43 7.59 5.24
CA TYR A 180 9.80 7.62 3.92
C TYR A 180 8.34 7.14 3.96
N ASN A 181 7.94 6.37 4.98
CA ASN A 181 6.59 5.85 5.13
C ASN A 181 5.64 6.91 5.69
N ARG A 182 5.34 7.93 4.91
CA ARG A 182 4.58 9.12 5.33
C ARG A 182 3.22 9.25 4.66
N PHE A 183 2.92 8.45 3.66
CA PHE A 183 1.63 8.46 3.00
C PHE A 183 0.62 7.64 3.81
N VAL A 184 -0.57 8.21 3.97
CA VAL A 184 -1.65 7.60 4.74
C VAL A 184 -2.93 7.65 3.90
N LEU A 185 -3.49 6.49 3.61
CA LEU A 185 -4.82 6.37 3.05
C LEU A 185 -5.81 6.37 4.22
N LYS A 186 -6.74 7.33 4.20
CA LYS A 186 -7.74 7.47 5.27
C LYS A 186 -9.10 7.75 4.65
N GLY A 187 -10.11 7.05 5.15
CA GLY A 187 -11.46 7.20 4.65
C GLY A 187 -12.50 6.61 5.56
N THR A 188 -13.73 6.64 5.10
CA THR A 188 -14.88 5.99 5.72
C THR A 188 -15.57 5.11 4.70
N TYR A 189 -16.13 4.00 5.14
CA TYR A 189 -16.87 3.10 4.28
C TYR A 189 -18.07 2.50 5.00
N GLN A 190 -19.03 2.08 4.22
CA GLN A 190 -20.15 1.26 4.69
C GLN A 190 -20.02 -0.13 4.08
N SER A 191 -20.11 -1.17 4.89
CA SER A 191 -20.11 -2.55 4.40
C SER A 191 -21.52 -2.96 4.01
N SER A 192 -21.65 -3.65 2.88
CA SER A 192 -22.96 -4.07 2.35
C SER A 192 -23.56 -5.31 3.02
N THR A 193 -22.80 -6.07 3.80
CA THR A 193 -23.24 -7.42 4.21
C THR A 193 -22.91 -7.90 5.61
N SER A 194 -22.08 -7.27 6.41
CA SER A 194 -21.83 -7.75 7.76
C SER A 194 -21.42 -6.67 8.73
N SER A 195 -21.89 -6.82 9.95
CA SER A 195 -21.43 -6.10 11.13
C SER A 195 -19.99 -6.48 11.53
N GLU A 196 -19.34 -7.40 10.81
CA GLU A 196 -17.99 -7.88 11.14
C GLU A 196 -16.91 -7.12 10.39
N ILE A 197 -16.04 -6.48 11.14
CA ILE A 197 -14.94 -5.62 10.65
C ILE A 197 -13.62 -6.34 10.93
N LYS A 198 -12.79 -6.55 9.89
CA LYS A 198 -11.45 -7.15 10.05
C LYS A 198 -10.42 -6.07 10.32
N LEU A 199 -9.65 -6.23 11.39
CA LEU A 199 -8.66 -5.25 11.85
C LEU A 199 -7.30 -5.36 11.16
N GLY A 200 -7.09 -6.40 10.36
CA GLY A 200 -5.79 -6.61 9.68
C GLY A 200 -4.64 -7.07 10.59
N GLY A 201 -4.94 -7.42 11.84
CA GLY A 201 -4.03 -8.04 12.80
C GLY A 201 -4.57 -9.41 13.24
N PHE A 202 -3.68 -10.26 13.75
CA PHE A 202 -4.00 -11.57 14.34
C PHE A 202 -3.44 -11.63 15.75
N ASN A 203 -4.06 -12.43 16.62
CA ASN A 203 -3.63 -12.59 18.01
C ASN A 203 -3.44 -11.23 18.71
N LEU A 204 -4.43 -10.38 18.61
CA LEU A 204 -4.43 -9.08 19.28
C LEU A 204 -4.45 -9.28 20.80
N PRO A 205 -3.76 -8.44 21.58
CA PRO A 205 -3.87 -8.47 23.03
C PRO A 205 -5.31 -8.18 23.48
N GLU A 206 -5.80 -8.91 24.46
CA GLU A 206 -7.10 -8.60 25.07
C GLU A 206 -7.09 -7.19 25.66
N GLY A 207 -8.16 -6.44 25.41
CA GLY A 207 -8.30 -5.05 25.85
C GLY A 207 -7.52 -4.00 25.05
N SER A 208 -6.78 -4.42 23.99
CA SER A 208 -6.04 -3.48 23.13
C SER A 208 -6.90 -2.81 22.07
N VAL A 209 -8.14 -3.25 21.90
CA VAL A 209 -9.05 -2.73 20.89
C VAL A 209 -10.04 -1.77 21.52
N VAL A 210 -10.09 -0.55 21.01
CA VAL A 210 -11.06 0.46 21.43
C VAL A 210 -11.93 0.81 20.25
N VAL A 211 -13.22 0.62 20.39
CA VAL A 211 -14.24 0.95 19.39
C VAL A 211 -14.99 2.19 19.84
N SER A 212 -15.18 3.15 18.94
CA SER A 212 -15.92 4.37 19.22
C SER A 212 -16.82 4.76 18.05
N SER A 213 -17.90 5.47 18.33
CA SER A 213 -18.82 5.99 17.31
C SER A 213 -19.27 7.39 17.73
N GLY A 214 -19.14 8.37 16.83
CA GLY A 214 -19.53 9.75 17.12
C GLY A 214 -18.81 10.38 18.33
N GLY A 215 -17.60 9.90 18.66
CA GLY A 215 -16.83 10.36 19.81
C GLY A 215 -17.14 9.64 21.15
N TYR A 216 -18.12 8.73 21.17
CA TYR A 216 -18.43 7.89 22.32
C TYR A 216 -17.71 6.55 22.22
N ILE A 217 -17.07 6.13 23.32
CA ILE A 217 -16.45 4.80 23.42
C ILE A 217 -17.55 3.78 23.65
N LEU A 218 -17.58 2.74 22.79
CA LEU A 218 -18.52 1.64 22.85
C LEU A 218 -18.06 0.59 23.86
N GLN A 219 -19.00 -0.21 24.37
CA GLN A 219 -18.72 -1.23 25.36
C GLN A 219 -18.63 -2.62 24.70
N GLU A 220 -17.54 -3.31 24.98
CA GLU A 220 -17.36 -4.71 24.55
C GLU A 220 -18.43 -5.60 25.20
N ASN A 221 -18.92 -6.58 24.44
CA ASN A 221 -20.02 -7.51 24.80
C ASN A 221 -21.40 -6.87 24.99
N ILE A 222 -21.54 -5.54 24.80
CA ILE A 222 -22.83 -4.82 24.82
C ILE A 222 -23.11 -4.21 23.46
N ASP A 223 -22.15 -3.44 22.94
CA ASP A 223 -22.28 -2.75 21.66
C ASP A 223 -21.57 -3.51 20.53
N TYR A 224 -20.51 -4.22 20.86
CA TYR A 224 -19.72 -4.99 19.91
C TYR A 224 -19.05 -6.21 20.57
N GLU A 225 -18.67 -7.18 19.75
CA GLU A 225 -17.87 -8.36 20.14
C GLU A 225 -16.54 -8.35 19.39
N ILE A 226 -15.49 -8.86 20.03
CA ILE A 226 -14.17 -9.00 19.42
C ILE A 226 -13.75 -10.46 19.39
N ASN A 227 -13.22 -10.87 18.23
CA ASN A 227 -12.42 -12.08 18.14
C ASN A 227 -10.95 -11.68 18.08
N TYR A 228 -10.28 -11.68 19.22
CA TYR A 228 -8.89 -11.30 19.35
C TYR A 228 -7.94 -12.20 18.53
N SER A 229 -8.23 -13.49 18.42
CA SER A 229 -7.42 -14.44 17.66
C SER A 229 -7.48 -14.19 16.16
N LEU A 230 -8.66 -13.87 15.63
CA LEU A 230 -8.88 -13.57 14.20
C LEU A 230 -8.69 -12.08 13.88
N GLY A 231 -8.62 -11.21 14.89
CA GLY A 231 -8.57 -9.78 14.71
C GLY A 231 -9.82 -9.22 14.03
N THR A 232 -10.99 -9.65 14.48
CA THR A 232 -12.27 -9.17 13.94
C THR A 232 -13.13 -8.56 15.03
N VAL A 233 -13.84 -7.48 14.69
CA VAL A 233 -14.84 -6.81 15.54
C VAL A 233 -16.20 -6.95 14.89
N ARG A 234 -17.20 -7.38 15.63
CA ARG A 234 -18.59 -7.45 15.20
C ARG A 234 -19.43 -6.48 16.04
N VAL A 235 -20.04 -5.51 15.40
CA VAL A 235 -21.01 -4.62 16.07
C VAL A 235 -22.32 -5.37 16.21
N ILE A 236 -22.84 -5.43 17.44
CA ILE A 236 -24.08 -6.15 17.78
C ILE A 236 -25.23 -5.20 18.13
N ASN A 237 -24.93 -3.94 18.37
CA ASN A 237 -25.95 -2.92 18.66
C ASN A 237 -26.52 -2.35 17.35
N ASP A 238 -27.73 -2.75 17.01
CA ASP A 238 -28.45 -2.29 15.80
C ASP A 238 -28.67 -0.78 15.78
N GLY A 239 -28.79 -0.14 16.94
CA GLY A 239 -28.92 1.33 17.02
C GLY A 239 -27.69 2.04 16.48
N ILE A 240 -26.50 1.51 16.73
CA ILE A 240 -25.24 2.02 16.23
C ILE A 240 -25.10 1.76 14.73
N LEU A 241 -25.41 0.55 14.29
CA LEU A 241 -25.36 0.18 12.85
C LEU A 241 -26.30 1.05 12.02
N ASN A 242 -27.49 1.31 12.52
CA ASN A 242 -28.50 2.09 11.79
C ASN A 242 -28.32 3.60 11.91
N SER A 243 -27.48 4.08 12.83
CA SER A 243 -27.25 5.52 13.04
C SER A 243 -26.57 6.20 11.86
N GLY A 244 -25.84 5.44 11.04
CA GLY A 244 -25.01 5.98 9.95
C GLY A 244 -23.80 6.79 10.44
N ILE A 245 -23.52 6.79 11.75
CA ILE A 245 -22.35 7.46 12.32
C ILE A 245 -21.14 6.56 12.13
N PRO A 246 -20.01 7.08 11.65
CA PRO A 246 -18.79 6.29 11.47
C PRO A 246 -18.33 5.60 12.76
N ILE A 247 -17.86 4.37 12.62
CA ILE A 247 -17.26 3.60 13.70
C ILE A 247 -15.75 3.69 13.54
N ASP A 248 -15.07 4.22 14.54
CA ASP A 248 -13.62 4.30 14.61
C ASP A 248 -13.10 3.16 15.50
N ILE A 249 -12.12 2.39 14.99
CA ILE A 249 -11.50 1.31 15.73
C ILE A 249 -10.00 1.57 15.86
N LYS A 250 -9.54 1.63 17.09
CA LYS A 250 -8.11 1.72 17.42
C LYS A 250 -7.69 0.40 18.05
N PHE A 251 -6.57 -0.16 17.63
CA PHE A 251 -6.04 -1.40 18.18
C PHE A 251 -4.51 -1.41 18.16
N GLU A 252 -3.93 -2.15 19.09
CA GLU A 252 -2.51 -2.43 19.11
C GLU A 252 -2.23 -3.68 18.28
N ASN A 253 -1.42 -3.52 17.26
CA ASN A 253 -0.99 -4.65 16.44
C ASN A 253 0.33 -5.19 16.99
N ASN A 254 0.28 -6.32 17.67
CA ASN A 254 1.48 -7.08 18.02
C ASN A 254 2.09 -7.67 16.74
N ILE A 255 2.91 -6.89 16.07
CA ILE A 255 3.80 -7.44 15.07
C ILE A 255 4.87 -8.21 15.85
N LEU A 256 4.70 -9.53 15.98
CA LEU A 256 5.60 -10.45 16.71
C LEU A 256 7.07 -10.38 16.22
N PHE A 257 7.33 -9.68 15.14
CA PHE A 257 8.65 -9.44 14.56
C PHE A 257 8.91 -7.97 14.19
N GLY A 258 8.12 -7.06 14.71
CA GLY A 258 8.38 -5.61 14.60
C GLY A 258 9.47 -5.16 15.57
N VAL A 259 10.61 -5.84 15.58
CA VAL A 259 11.81 -5.31 16.25
C VAL A 259 12.26 -4.12 15.43
N VAL A 260 11.80 -2.96 15.81
CA VAL A 260 12.42 -1.70 15.35
C VAL A 260 13.77 -1.64 16.03
N ASN A 261 14.80 -2.16 15.39
CA ASN A 261 16.17 -1.94 15.80
C ASN A 261 16.49 -0.46 15.63
N ARG A 262 16.29 0.30 16.69
CA ARG A 262 16.81 1.68 16.79
C ARG A 262 18.23 1.58 17.31
N SER A 263 19.22 1.73 16.45
CA SER A 263 20.61 1.92 16.87
C SER A 263 20.82 3.40 17.17
N LEU A 264 21.12 3.68 18.41
CA LEU A 264 21.61 4.99 18.84
C LEU A 264 23.14 4.93 18.84
N ILE A 265 23.75 5.67 17.92
CA ILE A 265 25.22 5.79 17.88
C ILE A 265 25.54 7.19 18.41
N GLY A 266 26.16 7.23 19.57
CA GLY A 266 26.69 8.46 20.16
C GLY A 266 28.21 8.40 20.17
N THR A 267 28.86 9.43 19.71
CA THR A 267 30.31 9.61 19.83
C THR A 267 30.61 10.73 20.80
N ARG A 268 31.51 10.47 21.72
CA ARG A 268 32.08 11.48 22.64
C ARG A 268 33.57 11.55 22.42
N LEU A 269 34.07 12.73 22.21
CA LEU A 269 35.50 13.06 22.08
C LEU A 269 35.84 14.00 23.20
N ASP A 270 36.78 13.57 24.07
CA ASP A 270 37.35 14.42 25.11
C ASP A 270 38.84 14.61 24.79
N TYR A 271 39.28 15.88 24.70
CA TYR A 271 40.64 16.25 24.45
C TYR A 271 41.19 17.07 25.65
N GLU A 272 42.18 16.52 26.31
CA GLU A 272 42.89 17.20 27.41
C GLU A 272 43.91 18.21 26.85
N VAL A 273 43.61 19.49 26.94
CA VAL A 273 44.51 20.57 26.50
C VAL A 273 45.56 20.87 27.55
N SER A 274 45.23 20.71 28.81
CA SER A 274 46.14 20.84 29.96
C SER A 274 45.59 20.10 31.17
N LYS A 275 46.40 19.92 32.25
CA LYS A 275 45.98 19.23 33.48
C LYS A 275 44.69 19.80 34.11
N ASN A 276 44.32 21.04 33.76
CA ASN A 276 43.16 21.72 34.33
C ASN A 276 42.12 22.13 33.28
N PHE A 277 42.28 21.72 32.00
CA PHE A 277 41.36 22.09 30.94
C PHE A 277 41.15 20.96 29.92
N THR A 278 39.91 20.46 29.87
CA THR A 278 39.50 19.40 28.96
C THR A 278 38.38 19.95 28.06
N LEU A 279 38.49 19.71 26.77
CA LEU A 279 37.46 20.04 25.76
C LEU A 279 36.75 18.74 25.38
N GLY A 280 35.43 18.71 25.56
CA GLY A 280 34.58 17.56 25.20
C GLY A 280 33.54 17.95 24.14
N ALA A 281 33.33 17.11 23.15
CA ALA A 281 32.25 17.20 22.20
C ALA A 281 31.45 15.90 22.15
N THR A 282 30.14 16.01 22.17
CA THR A 282 29.21 14.88 22.00
C THR A 282 28.30 15.12 20.81
N HIS A 283 28.09 14.07 20.01
CA HIS A 283 27.15 14.10 18.88
C HIS A 283 26.20 12.92 18.96
#